data_093a2b6cd404f8cf69376e66bc4aa8f9
#
_entry.id   093a2b6cd404f8cf69376e66bc4aa8f9
#
_cell.length_a   1.000
_cell.length_b   1.000
_cell.length_c   1.000
_cell.angle_alpha   90.00
_cell.angle_beta   90.00
_cell.angle_gamma   90.00
#
_symmetry.space_group_name_H-M   'P 1'
#
loop_
_entity.id
_entity.type
_entity.pdbx_description
1 polymer ?
#
loop_
_entity_poly.entity_id
_entity_poly.type
_entity_poly.pdbx_seq_one_letter_code
_entity_poly.pdbx_strand_id
1 'polypeptide(L)'
;MRLLRIESDGRLACTKDFVVDKEIPSYAILSHTWKEGQEMIFDDLRYLNNMEDIDAQHIEGYQKIRFCAQQAKRDGLHHFWVDTCCIDRSNSSELQEAINSMFRWYQKAEKCYVYLSDVEADASDEDNKVSQQWKAALRGSRWFTRGWTLQELLAPRLVEFYSKEGVRLGDRESLKHTISEITRIPIGALSGSKLTDFDVAERFSWAKNRHTTREEDGAYCLFGLFGVHLPLIYGERKENALDRLRSAVLTKNNNGRSQDQEARLDKIREWLAAPDPSTNYHKARKQRQADTGLWLLRDEKFTRWKVDVASRLWLYGIPGCGKTVLSSTIVDHLLQHYHDDLGTATVYFYFDFNDAQKQDTELMLRSLLCQLLQPLTTIPTSLETLFSSCQNGRQQPSLQALLEVTQQTIQGFAQVYVVLDALDECKQRLELMDVLATVAGWQLQNLHLLMTSRKERDIESSLEDYVDPENAVCLQSGAVDGDIQQYVQERLSSDKSLIKWEKDAAIRQEIEASLMHGARGMYECSSAPRRMLD
;
A
#
# COMPACT_ATOMS: atom_id res chain seq x y z
N MET A 1 -25.96 -12.96 15.64
CA MET A 1 -25.95 -11.59 16.19
C MET A 1 -26.91 -11.48 17.37
N ARG A 2 -26.50 -10.99 18.54
CA ARG A 2 -27.37 -10.69 19.70
C ARG A 2 -27.59 -9.18 19.80
N LEU A 3 -28.74 -8.78 20.35
CA LEU A 3 -29.10 -7.40 20.59
C LEU A 3 -29.47 -7.21 22.07
N LEU A 4 -29.35 -5.99 22.56
CA LEU A 4 -30.01 -5.56 23.79
C LEU A 4 -31.41 -5.08 23.45
N ARG A 5 -32.36 -5.42 24.31
CA ARG A 5 -33.76 -5.02 24.20
C ARG A 5 -34.18 -4.20 25.40
N ILE A 6 -34.97 -3.16 25.15
CA ILE A 6 -35.57 -2.34 26.20
C ILE A 6 -36.94 -2.95 26.49
N GLU A 7 -37.11 -3.47 27.70
CA GLU A 7 -38.38 -4.02 28.18
C GLU A 7 -39.40 -2.90 28.52
N SER A 8 -40.68 -3.28 28.62
CA SER A 8 -41.75 -2.33 28.92
C SER A 8 -41.58 -1.59 30.27
N ASP A 9 -40.92 -2.21 31.23
CA ASP A 9 -40.59 -1.63 32.53
C ASP A 9 -39.28 -0.83 32.53
N GLY A 10 -38.60 -0.71 31.37
CA GLY A 10 -37.34 0.01 31.19
C GLY A 10 -36.11 -0.79 31.51
N ARG A 11 -36.22 -2.06 31.91
CA ARG A 11 -35.08 -2.95 32.09
C ARG A 11 -34.46 -3.32 30.76
N LEU A 12 -33.17 -3.67 30.78
CA LEU A 12 -32.42 -4.14 29.62
C LEU A 12 -32.35 -5.67 29.65
N ALA A 13 -32.66 -6.31 28.52
CA ALA A 13 -32.54 -7.74 28.36
C ALA A 13 -31.72 -8.05 27.09
N CYS A 14 -30.93 -9.11 27.15
CA CYS A 14 -30.25 -9.63 25.97
C CYS A 14 -31.19 -10.55 25.18
N THR A 15 -31.24 -10.39 23.87
CA THR A 15 -31.99 -11.31 22.99
C THR A 15 -31.26 -12.64 22.84
N LYS A 16 -32.00 -13.67 22.37
CA LYS A 16 -31.35 -14.85 21.78
C LYS A 16 -30.53 -14.43 20.55
N ASP A 17 -29.63 -15.32 20.13
CA ASP A 17 -28.84 -15.09 18.93
C ASP A 17 -29.72 -15.16 17.66
N PHE A 18 -29.60 -14.14 16.79
CA PHE A 18 -30.22 -14.13 15.47
C PHE A 18 -29.25 -14.73 14.47
N VAL A 19 -29.58 -15.90 13.93
CA VAL A 19 -28.77 -16.62 12.95
C VAL A 19 -29.10 -16.14 11.52
N VAL A 20 -30.35 -15.77 11.28
CA VAL A 20 -30.86 -15.35 9.96
C VAL A 20 -31.03 -13.84 9.92
N ASP A 21 -30.37 -13.18 8.98
CA ASP A 21 -30.39 -11.72 8.81
C ASP A 21 -31.80 -11.10 8.70
N LYS A 22 -32.77 -11.85 8.11
CA LYS A 22 -34.16 -11.38 7.94
C LYS A 22 -34.97 -11.36 9.25
N GLU A 23 -34.48 -12.04 10.29
CA GLU A 23 -35.14 -12.11 11.59
C GLU A 23 -34.64 -11.01 12.53
N ILE A 24 -33.59 -10.28 12.16
CA ILE A 24 -33.03 -9.19 12.97
C ILE A 24 -34.01 -8.02 12.92
N PRO A 25 -34.57 -7.59 14.07
CA PRO A 25 -35.45 -6.41 14.12
C PRO A 25 -34.66 -5.13 13.82
N SER A 26 -35.37 -4.04 13.53
CA SER A 26 -34.75 -2.71 13.44
C SER A 26 -34.05 -2.35 14.76
N TYR A 27 -32.81 -1.89 14.68
CA TYR A 27 -31.98 -1.60 15.85
C TYR A 27 -31.08 -0.37 15.65
N ALA A 28 -30.74 0.25 16.78
CA ALA A 28 -29.68 1.24 16.86
C ALA A 28 -28.32 0.55 17.13
N ILE A 29 -27.23 1.23 16.84
CA ILE A 29 -25.88 0.73 17.12
C ILE A 29 -25.06 1.81 17.82
N LEU A 30 -24.33 1.43 18.87
CA LEU A 30 -23.43 2.31 19.58
C LEU A 30 -22.03 2.26 18.97
N SER A 31 -21.45 3.43 18.77
CA SER A 31 -20.04 3.61 18.44
C SER A 31 -19.37 4.38 19.57
N HIS A 32 -18.33 3.81 20.17
CA HIS A 32 -17.64 4.44 21.30
C HIS A 32 -16.16 4.02 21.39
N THR A 33 -15.37 4.78 22.14
CA THR A 33 -14.01 4.36 22.49
C THR A 33 -14.02 3.65 23.84
N TRP A 34 -13.23 2.58 23.94
CA TRP A 34 -13.12 1.78 25.14
C TRP A 34 -12.17 2.40 26.16
N LYS A 35 -12.50 2.18 27.43
CA LYS A 35 -11.68 2.52 28.58
C LYS A 35 -11.43 1.24 29.38
N GLU A 36 -10.16 0.87 29.51
CA GLU A 36 -9.75 -0.36 30.15
C GLU A 36 -10.32 -0.50 31.57
N GLY A 37 -10.92 -1.64 31.88
CA GLY A 37 -11.50 -1.93 33.18
C GLY A 37 -12.81 -1.19 33.51
N GLN A 38 -13.35 -0.37 32.58
CA GLN A 38 -14.56 0.41 32.80
C GLN A 38 -15.70 0.09 31.81
N GLU A 39 -15.49 -0.89 30.93
CA GLU A 39 -16.54 -1.32 29.99
C GLU A 39 -17.34 -2.48 30.57
N MET A 40 -18.65 -2.48 30.27
CA MET A 40 -19.49 -3.65 30.52
C MET A 40 -19.28 -4.71 29.45
N ILE A 41 -18.91 -5.90 29.84
CA ILE A 41 -18.68 -7.03 28.95
C ILE A 41 -19.87 -7.99 28.93
N PHE A 42 -19.82 -9.01 28.04
CA PHE A 42 -20.89 -9.98 27.87
C PHE A 42 -21.29 -10.70 29.17
N ASP A 43 -20.32 -11.07 30.01
CA ASP A 43 -20.58 -11.73 31.28
C ASP A 43 -21.33 -10.84 32.28
N ASP A 44 -21.16 -9.53 32.22
CA ASP A 44 -21.84 -8.58 33.11
C ASP A 44 -23.33 -8.44 32.79
N LEU A 45 -23.77 -8.83 31.59
CA LEU A 45 -25.19 -8.80 31.20
C LEU A 45 -26.08 -9.65 32.12
N ARG A 46 -25.54 -10.69 32.76
CA ARG A 46 -26.25 -11.54 33.72
C ARG A 46 -26.67 -10.78 34.94
N TYR A 47 -25.98 -9.69 35.27
CA TYR A 47 -26.23 -8.84 36.45
C TYR A 47 -27.07 -7.61 36.12
N LEU A 48 -27.30 -7.28 34.83
CA LEU A 48 -28.10 -6.11 34.44
C LEU A 48 -29.53 -6.07 35.05
N ASN A 49 -30.11 -7.25 35.31
CA ASN A 49 -31.46 -7.37 35.90
C ASN A 49 -31.49 -7.18 37.42
N ASN A 50 -30.34 -7.19 38.10
CA ASN A 50 -30.21 -7.05 39.55
C ASN A 50 -29.56 -5.71 39.96
N MET A 51 -29.31 -4.80 39.00
CA MET A 51 -28.60 -3.56 39.24
C MET A 51 -29.49 -2.44 39.81
N GLU A 52 -30.08 -2.68 40.96
CA GLU A 52 -30.36 -1.63 41.95
C GLU A 52 -29.07 -1.22 42.69
N ASP A 53 -27.95 -1.90 42.41
CA ASP A 53 -26.65 -1.65 43.04
C ASP A 53 -26.01 -0.34 42.53
N ILE A 54 -25.86 0.58 43.46
CA ILE A 54 -25.35 1.96 43.32
C ILE A 54 -23.95 2.00 42.66
N ASP A 55 -23.17 0.93 42.77
CA ASP A 55 -21.79 0.86 42.24
C ASP A 55 -21.71 0.75 40.70
N ALA A 56 -22.68 0.13 40.05
CA ALA A 56 -22.66 0.00 38.57
C ALA A 56 -22.97 1.32 37.86
N GLN A 57 -23.68 2.25 38.50
CA GLN A 57 -24.00 3.56 37.91
C GLN A 57 -22.74 4.43 37.68
N HIS A 58 -21.65 4.14 38.38
CA HIS A 58 -20.38 4.85 38.27
C HIS A 58 -19.43 4.28 37.18
N ILE A 59 -19.78 3.12 36.60
CA ILE A 59 -18.97 2.51 35.50
C ILE A 59 -19.31 3.24 34.19
N GLU A 60 -18.29 3.79 33.52
CA GLU A 60 -18.46 4.53 32.26
C GLU A 60 -19.19 3.69 31.20
N GLY A 61 -18.88 2.38 31.10
CA GLY A 61 -19.54 1.47 30.18
C GLY A 61 -21.05 1.36 30.38
N TYR A 62 -21.51 1.37 31.63
CA TYR A 62 -22.97 1.38 31.93
C TYR A 62 -23.62 2.67 31.46
N GLN A 63 -22.97 3.82 31.67
CA GLN A 63 -23.47 5.11 31.21
C GLN A 63 -23.63 5.15 29.68
N LYS A 64 -22.68 4.58 28.93
CA LYS A 64 -22.73 4.48 27.47
C LYS A 64 -23.89 3.60 26.99
N ILE A 65 -24.12 2.45 27.64
CA ILE A 65 -25.24 1.54 27.32
C ILE A 65 -26.56 2.23 27.61
N ARG A 66 -26.68 2.88 28.77
CA ARG A 66 -27.89 3.62 29.17
C ARG A 66 -28.19 4.78 28.24
N PHE A 67 -27.14 5.53 27.82
CA PHE A 67 -27.26 6.57 26.82
C PHE A 67 -27.82 6.00 25.51
N CYS A 68 -27.23 4.91 24.99
CA CYS A 68 -27.68 4.27 23.76
C CYS A 68 -29.14 3.81 23.85
N ALA A 69 -29.55 3.17 24.98
CA ALA A 69 -30.90 2.76 25.23
C ALA A 69 -31.89 3.93 25.23
N GLN A 70 -31.54 5.04 25.89
CA GLN A 70 -32.37 6.23 25.92
C GLN A 70 -32.54 6.87 24.54
N GLN A 71 -31.46 6.96 23.73
CA GLN A 71 -31.55 7.49 22.38
C GLN A 71 -32.38 6.55 21.48
N ALA A 72 -32.12 5.24 21.52
CA ALA A 72 -32.93 4.26 20.80
C ALA A 72 -34.43 4.41 21.11
N LYS A 73 -34.78 4.52 22.39
CA LYS A 73 -36.17 4.72 22.81
C LYS A 73 -36.78 6.03 22.27
N ARG A 74 -36.00 7.12 22.26
CA ARG A 74 -36.44 8.42 21.68
C ARG A 74 -36.73 8.31 20.20
N ASP A 75 -35.93 7.49 19.48
CA ASP A 75 -36.08 7.24 18.05
C ASP A 75 -37.09 6.11 17.72
N GLY A 76 -37.81 5.59 18.72
CA GLY A 76 -38.81 4.53 18.53
C GLY A 76 -38.22 3.14 18.29
N LEU A 77 -36.94 2.95 18.58
CA LEU A 77 -36.24 1.67 18.43
C LEU A 77 -36.23 0.93 19.77
N HIS A 78 -36.64 -0.35 19.74
CA HIS A 78 -36.72 -1.20 20.93
C HIS A 78 -35.45 -2.07 21.11
N HIS A 79 -34.59 -2.13 20.10
CA HIS A 79 -33.38 -2.93 20.11
C HIS A 79 -32.17 -2.06 19.79
N PHE A 80 -31.05 -2.41 20.39
CA PHE A 80 -29.77 -1.77 20.07
C PHE A 80 -28.59 -2.75 20.25
N TRP A 81 -27.46 -2.45 19.64
CA TRP A 81 -26.26 -3.26 19.68
C TRP A 81 -25.08 -2.47 20.24
N VAL A 82 -24.28 -3.16 21.08
CA VAL A 82 -23.06 -2.62 21.67
C VAL A 82 -22.00 -3.72 21.61
N ASP A 83 -20.85 -3.40 21.02
CA ASP A 83 -19.78 -4.37 20.74
C ASP A 83 -19.16 -5.00 21.99
N THR A 84 -19.13 -4.29 23.12
CA THR A 84 -18.56 -4.76 24.39
C THR A 84 -19.38 -5.88 25.02
N CYS A 85 -20.70 -5.78 24.99
CA CYS A 85 -21.58 -6.71 25.70
C CYS A 85 -22.43 -7.61 24.79
N CYS A 86 -22.58 -7.32 23.50
CA CYS A 86 -23.30 -8.17 22.57
C CYS A 86 -22.44 -9.27 21.94
N ILE A 87 -21.13 -9.28 22.15
CA ILE A 87 -20.18 -10.28 21.65
C ILE A 87 -19.55 -11.03 22.84
N ASP A 88 -19.67 -12.35 22.84
CA ASP A 88 -18.89 -13.20 23.74
C ASP A 88 -17.46 -13.37 23.19
N ARG A 89 -16.53 -12.63 23.79
CA ARG A 89 -15.12 -12.64 23.38
C ARG A 89 -14.34 -13.82 23.89
N SER A 90 -14.90 -14.57 24.83
CA SER A 90 -14.31 -15.83 25.30
C SER A 90 -14.49 -16.95 24.28
N ASN A 91 -15.50 -16.81 23.40
CA ASN A 91 -15.77 -17.72 22.29
C ASN A 91 -15.09 -17.24 21.00
N SER A 92 -14.00 -17.91 20.60
CA SER A 92 -13.22 -17.54 19.42
C SER A 92 -14.01 -17.61 18.10
N SER A 93 -14.94 -18.55 17.98
CA SER A 93 -15.80 -18.69 16.78
C SER A 93 -16.75 -17.52 16.66
N GLU A 94 -17.36 -17.13 17.76
CA GLU A 94 -18.27 -15.98 17.79
C GLU A 94 -17.52 -14.66 17.52
N LEU A 95 -16.33 -14.51 18.12
CA LEU A 95 -15.49 -13.34 17.86
C LEU A 95 -15.12 -13.24 16.38
N GLN A 96 -14.76 -14.35 15.73
CA GLN A 96 -14.44 -14.40 14.31
C GLN A 96 -15.66 -14.04 13.45
N GLU A 97 -16.84 -14.57 13.78
CA GLU A 97 -18.09 -14.21 13.07
C GLU A 97 -18.41 -12.74 13.24
N ALA A 98 -18.32 -12.22 14.48
CA ALA A 98 -18.59 -10.82 14.78
C ALA A 98 -17.69 -9.88 13.99
N ILE A 99 -16.38 -10.08 14.01
CA ILE A 99 -15.41 -9.23 13.30
C ILE A 99 -15.67 -9.25 11.79
N ASN A 100 -15.91 -10.40 11.18
CA ASN A 100 -16.23 -10.50 9.76
C ASN A 100 -17.61 -9.92 9.39
N SER A 101 -18.53 -9.81 10.34
CA SER A 101 -19.89 -9.31 10.12
C SER A 101 -20.08 -7.86 10.55
N MET A 102 -19.17 -7.30 11.32
CA MET A 102 -19.33 -6.02 12.02
C MET A 102 -19.67 -4.86 11.07
N PHE A 103 -18.96 -4.75 9.94
CA PHE A 103 -19.26 -3.73 8.93
C PHE A 103 -20.71 -3.82 8.44
N ARG A 104 -21.19 -5.04 8.17
CA ARG A 104 -22.58 -5.29 7.74
C ARG A 104 -23.56 -4.96 8.85
N TRP A 105 -23.23 -5.21 10.12
CA TRP A 105 -24.10 -4.86 11.25
C TRP A 105 -24.22 -3.35 11.41
N TYR A 106 -23.10 -2.61 11.27
CA TYR A 106 -23.15 -1.15 11.24
C TYR A 106 -23.92 -0.61 10.02
N GLN A 107 -23.77 -1.24 8.86
CA GLN A 107 -24.48 -0.84 7.63
C GLN A 107 -26.00 -1.05 7.70
N LYS A 108 -26.45 -2.09 8.42
CA LYS A 108 -27.88 -2.43 8.57
C LYS A 108 -28.56 -1.73 9.74
N ALA A 109 -27.82 -1.12 10.63
CA ALA A 109 -28.39 -0.36 11.72
C ALA A 109 -29.19 0.85 11.20
N GLU A 110 -30.35 1.11 11.78
CA GLU A 110 -31.17 2.28 11.44
C GLU A 110 -30.43 3.58 11.78
N LYS A 111 -29.75 3.61 12.93
CA LYS A 111 -28.92 4.72 13.39
C LYS A 111 -27.68 4.23 14.12
N CYS A 112 -26.58 4.93 13.93
CA CYS A 112 -25.36 4.78 14.71
C CYS A 112 -25.20 6.01 15.62
N TYR A 113 -25.17 5.77 16.93
CA TYR A 113 -24.90 6.81 17.92
C TYR A 113 -23.43 6.78 18.31
N VAL A 114 -22.69 7.83 17.94
CA VAL A 114 -21.29 8.00 18.32
C VAL A 114 -21.26 8.75 19.66
N TYR A 115 -20.83 8.07 20.71
CA TYR A 115 -20.67 8.65 22.04
C TYR A 115 -19.19 9.05 22.26
N LEU A 116 -18.96 10.35 22.38
CA LEU A 116 -17.61 10.93 22.55
C LEU A 116 -17.38 11.24 24.04
N SER A 117 -16.76 10.31 24.77
CA SER A 117 -16.50 10.46 26.20
C SER A 117 -15.45 11.53 26.54
N ASP A 118 -14.76 12.05 25.53
CA ASP A 118 -13.72 13.09 25.62
C ASP A 118 -14.16 14.45 25.03
N VAL A 119 -15.45 14.59 24.70
CA VAL A 119 -16.03 15.86 24.22
C VAL A 119 -17.15 16.28 25.16
N GLU A 120 -17.00 17.42 25.79
CA GLU A 120 -17.98 18.03 26.69
C GLU A 120 -18.79 19.09 25.93
N ALA A 121 -20.11 19.12 26.15
CA ALA A 121 -20.99 20.13 25.61
C ALA A 121 -22.15 20.38 26.59
N ASP A 122 -22.44 21.63 26.87
CA ASP A 122 -23.57 22.02 27.74
C ASP A 122 -24.82 22.28 26.88
N ALA A 123 -25.95 21.75 27.31
CA ALA A 123 -27.24 21.92 26.64
C ALA A 123 -27.87 23.33 26.87
N SER A 124 -27.32 24.09 27.82
CA SER A 124 -27.94 25.36 28.30
C SER A 124 -27.42 26.60 27.56
N ASP A 125 -26.40 26.48 26.66
CA ASP A 125 -25.74 27.63 26.11
C ASP A 125 -26.09 27.86 24.63
N GLU A 126 -26.97 28.81 24.37
CA GLU A 126 -27.27 29.34 23.03
C GLU A 126 -26.13 30.24 22.46
N ASP A 127 -25.05 30.47 23.23
CA ASP A 127 -24.00 31.39 22.91
C ASP A 127 -22.91 30.78 21.98
N ASN A 128 -22.53 31.55 20.97
CA ASN A 128 -21.58 31.21 19.90
C ASN A 128 -20.17 30.79 20.40
N LYS A 129 -19.81 31.04 21.67
CA LYS A 129 -18.51 30.69 22.27
C LYS A 129 -18.41 29.21 22.64
N VAL A 130 -19.46 28.61 23.18
CA VAL A 130 -19.52 27.19 23.55
C VAL A 130 -19.55 26.31 22.30
N SER A 131 -20.23 26.77 21.25
CA SER A 131 -20.21 26.11 19.93
C SER A 131 -18.78 25.97 19.34
N GLN A 132 -17.86 26.86 19.66
CA GLN A 132 -16.45 26.74 19.22
C GLN A 132 -15.63 25.79 20.09
N GLN A 133 -15.94 25.67 21.37
CA GLN A 133 -15.20 24.83 22.32
C GLN A 133 -15.38 23.34 22.06
N TRP A 134 -16.61 22.86 21.88
CA TRP A 134 -16.82 21.44 21.55
C TRP A 134 -16.31 21.08 20.16
N LYS A 135 -16.31 22.02 19.18
CA LYS A 135 -15.70 21.79 17.85
C LYS A 135 -14.20 21.59 17.93
N ALA A 136 -13.51 22.32 18.81
CA ALA A 136 -12.08 22.10 19.05
C ALA A 136 -11.82 20.76 19.74
N ALA A 137 -12.62 20.41 20.75
CA ALA A 137 -12.57 19.11 21.43
C ALA A 137 -12.88 17.95 20.46
N LEU A 138 -13.86 18.12 19.57
CA LEU A 138 -14.19 17.15 18.52
C LEU A 138 -12.98 16.87 17.63
N ARG A 139 -12.22 17.90 17.20
CA ARG A 139 -11.02 17.72 16.39
C ARG A 139 -9.93 16.90 17.10
N GLY A 140 -9.85 16.97 18.41
CA GLY A 140 -8.91 16.23 19.25
C GLY A 140 -9.41 14.88 19.76
N SER A 141 -10.65 14.51 19.46
CA SER A 141 -11.25 13.29 20.01
C SER A 141 -10.50 12.02 19.58
N ARG A 142 -10.21 11.17 20.55
CA ARG A 142 -9.59 9.85 20.36
C ARG A 142 -10.41 8.94 19.45
N TRP A 143 -11.70 9.18 19.32
CA TRP A 143 -12.58 8.40 18.47
C TRP A 143 -12.08 8.37 17.01
N PHE A 144 -11.58 9.49 16.48
CA PHE A 144 -11.07 9.56 15.10
C PHE A 144 -9.74 8.85 14.90
N THR A 145 -9.05 8.51 15.97
CA THR A 145 -7.75 7.82 15.90
C THR A 145 -7.83 6.32 16.19
N ARG A 146 -9.01 5.78 16.52
CA ARG A 146 -9.21 4.34 16.72
C ARG A 146 -9.45 3.62 15.40
N GLY A 147 -8.88 2.42 15.23
CA GLY A 147 -8.99 1.64 14.00
C GLY A 147 -10.44 1.26 13.67
N TRP A 148 -11.12 0.65 14.64
CA TRP A 148 -12.48 0.13 14.47
C TRP A 148 -13.50 1.21 14.12
N THR A 149 -13.36 2.44 14.65
CA THR A 149 -14.29 3.53 14.39
C THR A 149 -14.33 4.00 12.93
N LEU A 150 -13.36 3.57 12.09
CA LEU A 150 -13.39 3.86 10.66
C LEU A 150 -14.59 3.20 9.97
N GLN A 151 -14.83 1.92 10.24
CA GLN A 151 -16.01 1.25 9.69
C GLN A 151 -17.31 1.75 10.34
N GLU A 152 -17.26 2.12 11.63
CA GLU A 152 -18.40 2.70 12.37
C GLU A 152 -18.81 4.07 11.81
N LEU A 153 -17.86 4.83 11.25
CA LEU A 153 -18.09 6.08 10.54
C LEU A 153 -18.71 5.87 9.15
N LEU A 154 -18.19 4.90 8.39
CA LEU A 154 -18.48 4.79 6.96
C LEU A 154 -19.61 3.83 6.63
N ALA A 155 -19.80 2.76 7.42
CA ALA A 155 -20.79 1.75 7.13
C ALA A 155 -22.24 2.18 7.36
N PRO A 156 -22.61 2.87 8.47
CA PRO A 156 -23.99 3.19 8.75
C PRO A 156 -24.56 4.23 7.79
N ARG A 157 -25.85 4.14 7.54
CA ARG A 157 -26.57 5.14 6.75
C ARG A 157 -26.65 6.48 7.47
N LEU A 158 -26.99 6.46 8.76
CA LEU A 158 -27.12 7.63 9.64
C LEU A 158 -26.14 7.51 10.80
N VAL A 159 -25.29 8.51 10.99
CA VAL A 159 -24.31 8.59 12.09
C VAL A 159 -24.53 9.91 12.80
N GLU A 160 -24.88 9.85 14.07
CA GLU A 160 -25.10 11.02 14.92
C GLU A 160 -24.06 11.07 16.04
N PHE A 161 -23.49 12.24 16.28
CA PHE A 161 -22.44 12.48 17.27
C PHE A 161 -23.00 13.12 18.51
N TYR A 162 -22.60 12.60 19.66
CA TYR A 162 -23.06 13.04 20.99
C TYR A 162 -21.87 13.28 21.92
N SER A 163 -22.00 14.30 22.76
CA SER A 163 -21.03 14.60 23.81
C SER A 163 -21.11 13.58 24.96
N LYS A 164 -20.20 13.70 25.91
CA LYS A 164 -20.19 12.93 27.17
C LYS A 164 -21.50 13.07 27.98
N GLU A 165 -22.13 14.23 27.92
CA GLU A 165 -23.41 14.52 28.59
C GLU A 165 -24.62 14.02 27.78
N GLY A 166 -24.41 13.47 26.59
CA GLY A 166 -25.48 13.02 25.71
C GLY A 166 -26.14 14.14 24.91
N VAL A 167 -25.48 15.29 24.78
CA VAL A 167 -25.93 16.40 23.93
C VAL A 167 -25.59 16.07 22.46
N ARG A 168 -26.56 16.23 21.57
CA ARG A 168 -26.34 16.01 20.12
C ARG A 168 -25.50 17.13 19.53
N LEU A 169 -24.34 16.77 18.98
CA LEU A 169 -23.37 17.71 18.37
C LEU A 169 -23.63 17.91 16.86
N GLY A 170 -24.23 16.93 16.22
CA GLY A 170 -24.51 16.92 14.78
C GLY A 170 -24.57 15.50 14.24
N ASP A 171 -24.61 15.41 12.93
CA ASP A 171 -24.54 14.15 12.19
C ASP A 171 -23.40 14.17 11.17
N ARG A 172 -23.11 13.00 10.56
CA ARG A 172 -22.01 12.87 9.59
C ARG A 172 -22.15 13.86 8.44
N GLU A 173 -23.37 14.15 7.96
CA GLU A 173 -23.58 15.08 6.85
C GLU A 173 -23.32 16.53 7.25
N SER A 174 -23.83 16.96 8.40
CA SER A 174 -23.62 18.32 8.93
C SER A 174 -22.14 18.58 9.33
N LEU A 175 -21.42 17.54 9.74
CA LEU A 175 -20.03 17.63 10.20
C LEU A 175 -19.01 17.16 9.15
N LYS A 176 -19.43 16.80 7.93
CA LYS A 176 -18.57 16.16 6.91
C LYS A 176 -17.28 16.92 6.59
N HIS A 177 -17.33 18.24 6.54
CA HIS A 177 -16.14 19.07 6.29
C HIS A 177 -15.13 18.97 7.44
N THR A 178 -15.60 19.08 8.68
CA THR A 178 -14.76 18.93 9.88
C THR A 178 -14.19 17.51 9.97
N ILE A 179 -15.01 16.49 9.71
CA ILE A 179 -14.57 15.09 9.72
C ILE A 179 -13.54 14.84 8.60
N SER A 180 -13.73 15.40 7.42
CA SER A 180 -12.77 15.29 6.31
C SER A 180 -11.43 15.96 6.66
N GLU A 181 -11.44 17.13 7.30
CA GLU A 181 -10.23 17.80 7.79
C GLU A 181 -9.45 16.94 8.80
N ILE A 182 -10.15 16.28 9.73
CA ILE A 182 -9.55 15.43 10.78
C ILE A 182 -8.98 14.15 10.19
N THR A 183 -9.78 13.47 9.34
CA THR A 183 -9.53 12.07 8.94
C THR A 183 -8.87 11.93 7.58
N ARG A 184 -8.86 13.00 6.77
CA ARG A 184 -8.46 13.00 5.36
C ARG A 184 -9.34 12.12 4.46
N ILE A 185 -10.50 11.70 4.94
CA ILE A 185 -11.48 10.96 4.15
C ILE A 185 -12.21 11.94 3.23
N PRO A 186 -12.31 11.66 1.91
CA PRO A 186 -13.01 12.52 0.97
C PRO A 186 -14.48 12.74 1.35
N ILE A 187 -14.99 13.94 1.11
CA ILE A 187 -16.38 14.30 1.39
C ILE A 187 -17.36 13.33 0.69
N GLY A 188 -17.04 12.89 -0.54
CA GLY A 188 -17.85 11.92 -1.26
C GLY A 188 -18.04 10.62 -0.48
N ALA A 189 -16.99 10.08 0.15
CA ALA A 189 -17.07 8.87 0.97
C ALA A 189 -17.91 9.11 2.24
N LEU A 190 -17.78 10.29 2.86
CA LEU A 190 -18.58 10.68 4.04
C LEU A 190 -20.06 10.91 3.69
N SER A 191 -20.36 11.37 2.47
CA SER A 191 -21.72 11.56 1.97
C SER A 191 -22.36 10.29 1.39
N GLY A 192 -21.69 9.14 1.48
CA GLY A 192 -22.28 7.84 1.14
C GLY A 192 -22.04 7.37 -0.30
N SER A 193 -21.07 7.92 -1.03
CA SER A 193 -20.58 7.32 -2.29
C SER A 193 -20.13 5.88 -2.05
N LYS A 194 -20.23 5.05 -3.07
CA LYS A 194 -19.79 3.65 -2.94
C LYS A 194 -18.29 3.60 -2.61
N LEU A 195 -17.89 2.78 -1.67
CA LEU A 195 -16.48 2.61 -1.31
C LEU A 195 -15.64 2.10 -2.48
N THR A 196 -16.25 1.42 -3.44
CA THR A 196 -15.61 0.97 -4.69
C THR A 196 -15.27 2.09 -5.66
N ASP A 197 -15.84 3.30 -5.47
CA ASP A 197 -15.55 4.46 -6.30
C ASP A 197 -14.21 5.13 -5.91
N PHE A 198 -13.60 4.67 -4.82
CA PHE A 198 -12.32 5.13 -4.31
C PHE A 198 -11.26 4.04 -4.48
N ASP A 199 -10.06 4.45 -4.85
CA ASP A 199 -8.95 3.53 -5.04
C ASP A 199 -8.62 2.71 -3.78
N VAL A 200 -8.09 1.52 -4.00
CA VAL A 200 -7.68 0.63 -2.90
C VAL A 200 -6.66 1.30 -1.99
N ALA A 201 -5.65 1.97 -2.59
CA ALA A 201 -4.62 2.69 -1.85
C ALA A 201 -5.22 3.86 -1.03
N GLU A 202 -6.15 4.60 -1.61
CA GLU A 202 -6.85 5.68 -0.92
C GLU A 202 -7.62 5.15 0.30
N ARG A 203 -8.36 4.05 0.16
CA ARG A 203 -9.08 3.42 1.28
C ARG A 203 -8.15 2.91 2.39
N PHE A 204 -6.98 2.36 2.04
CA PHE A 204 -5.96 2.02 3.04
C PHE A 204 -5.41 3.27 3.76
N SER A 205 -5.25 4.38 3.05
CA SER A 205 -4.75 5.64 3.62
C SER A 205 -5.64 6.19 4.75
N TRP A 206 -6.95 5.93 4.73
CA TRP A 206 -7.90 6.37 5.75
C TRP A 206 -7.64 5.74 7.14
N ALA A 207 -6.91 4.63 7.16
CA ALA A 207 -6.50 3.96 8.39
C ALA A 207 -5.09 4.35 8.88
N LYS A 208 -4.30 5.10 8.09
CA LYS A 208 -2.87 5.37 8.35
C LYS A 208 -2.60 5.97 9.73
N ASN A 209 -3.47 6.87 10.19
CA ASN A 209 -3.32 7.57 11.47
C ASN A 209 -4.19 6.97 12.58
N ARG A 210 -4.65 5.72 12.43
CA ARG A 210 -5.48 5.04 13.40
C ARG A 210 -4.71 3.95 14.12
N HIS A 211 -5.08 3.72 15.37
CA HIS A 211 -4.42 2.79 16.27
C HIS A 211 -5.41 1.76 16.81
N THR A 212 -4.93 0.55 17.03
CA THR A 212 -5.69 -0.55 17.63
C THR A 212 -4.93 -1.08 18.83
N THR A 213 -5.65 -1.67 19.78
CA THR A 213 -5.05 -2.26 20.99
C THR A 213 -4.27 -3.53 20.63
N ARG A 214 -4.81 -4.37 19.75
CA ARG A 214 -4.11 -5.50 19.16
C ARG A 214 -3.56 -5.06 17.81
N GLU A 215 -2.35 -5.48 17.50
CA GLU A 215 -1.66 -5.07 16.27
C GLU A 215 -2.41 -5.55 15.03
N GLU A 216 -2.91 -6.79 15.04
CA GLU A 216 -3.60 -7.43 13.91
C GLU A 216 -4.95 -6.73 13.60
N ASP A 217 -5.58 -6.15 14.62
CA ASP A 217 -6.82 -5.39 14.43
C ASP A 217 -6.65 -4.19 13.48
N GLY A 218 -5.39 -3.72 13.30
CA GLY A 218 -5.06 -2.73 12.29
C GLY A 218 -5.40 -3.17 10.85
N ALA A 219 -5.40 -4.49 10.59
CA ALA A 219 -5.87 -5.08 9.35
C ALA A 219 -7.35 -5.49 9.44
N TYR A 220 -7.74 -6.11 10.57
CA TYR A 220 -9.08 -6.70 10.69
C TYR A 220 -10.19 -5.66 10.65
N CYS A 221 -9.97 -4.47 11.21
CA CYS A 221 -10.93 -3.36 11.13
C CYS A 221 -11.17 -2.84 9.70
N LEU A 222 -10.37 -3.29 8.71
CA LEU A 222 -10.52 -2.92 7.31
C LEU A 222 -11.27 -3.96 6.48
N PHE A 223 -11.52 -5.18 6.98
CA PHE A 223 -12.15 -6.25 6.23
C PHE A 223 -13.44 -5.80 5.53
N GLY A 224 -14.30 -5.12 6.26
CA GLY A 224 -15.57 -4.65 5.73
C GLY A 224 -15.45 -3.53 4.67
N LEU A 225 -14.44 -2.63 4.79
CA LEU A 225 -14.19 -1.59 3.80
C LEU A 225 -13.82 -2.16 2.42
N PHE A 226 -13.15 -3.32 2.43
CA PHE A 226 -12.77 -4.03 1.22
C PHE A 226 -13.74 -5.16 0.86
N GLY A 227 -14.71 -5.47 1.75
CA GLY A 227 -15.68 -6.55 1.58
C GLY A 227 -15.01 -7.92 1.50
N VAL A 228 -13.93 -8.14 2.23
CA VAL A 228 -13.23 -9.43 2.35
C VAL A 228 -13.55 -10.08 3.69
N HIS A 229 -13.44 -11.41 3.75
CA HIS A 229 -13.69 -12.21 4.93
C HIS A 229 -12.50 -13.14 5.13
N LEU A 230 -11.79 -13.00 6.24
CA LEU A 230 -10.58 -13.77 6.51
C LEU A 230 -10.61 -14.38 7.92
N PRO A 231 -9.92 -15.50 8.12
CA PRO A 231 -9.70 -16.03 9.46
C PRO A 231 -8.92 -15.05 10.34
N LEU A 232 -9.27 -14.95 11.62
CA LEU A 232 -8.49 -14.19 12.58
C LEU A 232 -7.33 -15.06 13.09
N ILE A 233 -6.12 -14.56 13.00
CA ILE A 233 -4.90 -15.23 13.46
C ILE A 233 -4.16 -14.26 14.38
N TYR A 234 -4.62 -14.17 15.64
CA TYR A 234 -3.92 -13.36 16.61
C TYR A 234 -2.55 -13.97 16.94
N GLY A 235 -1.51 -13.14 16.97
CA GLY A 235 -0.12 -13.53 17.08
C GLY A 235 0.64 -13.52 15.76
N GLU A 236 -0.03 -13.31 14.61
CA GLU A 236 0.63 -13.19 13.31
C GLU A 236 1.36 -11.86 13.09
N ARG A 237 1.14 -10.86 13.96
CA ARG A 237 1.58 -9.47 13.86
C ARG A 237 0.85 -8.67 12.78
N LYS A 238 0.92 -7.34 12.91
CA LYS A 238 0.25 -6.39 12.03
C LYS A 238 0.61 -6.55 10.56
N GLU A 239 1.90 -6.70 10.27
CA GLU A 239 2.42 -6.81 8.91
C GLU A 239 1.82 -8.01 8.17
N ASN A 240 1.87 -9.20 8.78
CA ASN A 240 1.34 -10.41 8.16
C ASN A 240 -0.19 -10.34 7.98
N ALA A 241 -0.91 -9.76 8.96
CA ALA A 241 -2.35 -9.54 8.85
C ALA A 241 -2.70 -8.60 7.69
N LEU A 242 -1.93 -7.51 7.50
CA LEU A 242 -2.08 -6.58 6.39
C LEU A 242 -1.76 -7.25 5.04
N ASP A 243 -0.71 -8.07 4.96
CA ASP A 243 -0.33 -8.77 3.73
C ASP A 243 -1.40 -9.76 3.29
N ARG A 244 -2.00 -10.50 4.25
CA ARG A 244 -3.15 -11.38 3.96
C ARG A 244 -4.35 -10.57 3.47
N LEU A 245 -4.64 -9.43 4.10
CA LEU A 245 -5.71 -8.55 3.67
C LEU A 245 -5.47 -8.04 2.25
N ARG A 246 -4.27 -7.55 1.94
CA ARG A 246 -3.89 -7.04 0.61
C ARG A 246 -4.01 -8.12 -0.45
N SER A 247 -3.48 -9.31 -0.18
CA SER A 247 -3.58 -10.47 -1.08
C SER A 247 -5.05 -10.83 -1.36
N ALA A 248 -5.91 -10.81 -0.33
CA ALA A 248 -7.33 -11.08 -0.50
C ALA A 248 -8.05 -9.99 -1.30
N VAL A 249 -7.67 -8.71 -1.09
CA VAL A 249 -8.22 -7.58 -1.85
C VAL A 249 -7.81 -7.66 -3.32
N LEU A 250 -6.55 -7.97 -3.60
CA LEU A 250 -6.04 -8.16 -4.97
C LEU A 250 -6.75 -9.34 -5.65
N THR A 251 -6.88 -10.48 -4.98
CA THR A 251 -7.60 -11.66 -5.49
C THR A 251 -9.07 -11.33 -5.76
N LYS A 252 -9.73 -10.62 -4.84
CA LYS A 252 -11.12 -10.21 -5.02
C LYS A 252 -11.29 -9.23 -6.17
N ASN A 253 -10.40 -8.26 -6.32
CA ASN A 253 -10.43 -7.31 -7.42
C ASN A 253 -10.16 -8.01 -8.75
N ASN A 254 -9.26 -8.99 -8.78
CA ASN A 254 -9.02 -9.83 -9.95
C ASN A 254 -10.24 -10.71 -10.28
N ASN A 255 -10.91 -11.29 -9.27
CA ASN A 255 -12.15 -12.06 -9.44
C ASN A 255 -13.38 -11.18 -9.71
N GLY A 256 -13.34 -9.91 -9.35
CA GLY A 256 -14.42 -8.93 -9.58
C GLY A 256 -14.32 -8.20 -10.93
N ARG A 257 -13.19 -8.37 -11.67
CA ARG A 257 -13.17 -8.05 -13.10
C ARG A 257 -14.19 -8.96 -13.76
N SER A 258 -15.17 -8.38 -14.44
CA SER A 258 -16.02 -9.20 -15.27
C SER A 258 -15.11 -10.05 -16.18
N GLN A 259 -15.44 -11.30 -16.44
CA GLN A 259 -14.65 -12.15 -17.36
C GLN A 259 -14.38 -11.41 -18.68
N ASP A 260 -15.27 -10.52 -19.09
CA ASP A 260 -15.11 -9.64 -20.24
C ASP A 260 -13.98 -8.62 -20.09
N GLN A 261 -13.79 -8.04 -18.91
CA GLN A 261 -12.69 -7.07 -18.67
C GLN A 261 -11.34 -7.76 -18.63
N GLU A 262 -11.25 -8.95 -18.05
CA GLU A 262 -10.02 -9.73 -18.00
C GLU A 262 -9.64 -10.23 -19.39
N ALA A 263 -10.59 -10.77 -20.13
CA ALA A 263 -10.40 -11.14 -21.53
C ALA A 263 -10.02 -9.92 -22.43
N ARG A 264 -10.53 -8.73 -22.09
CA ARG A 264 -10.17 -7.50 -22.79
C ARG A 264 -8.76 -7.05 -22.48
N LEU A 265 -8.35 -7.13 -21.22
CA LEU A 265 -6.99 -6.81 -20.79
C LEU A 265 -5.95 -7.76 -21.39
N ASP A 266 -6.26 -9.04 -21.47
CA ASP A 266 -5.38 -10.04 -22.09
C ASP A 266 -5.20 -9.76 -23.59
N LYS A 267 -6.28 -9.38 -24.30
CA LYS A 267 -6.19 -8.94 -25.70
C LYS A 267 -5.31 -7.69 -25.87
N ILE A 268 -5.37 -6.74 -24.93
CA ILE A 268 -4.51 -5.56 -24.96
C ILE A 268 -3.06 -5.94 -24.70
N ARG A 269 -2.78 -6.85 -23.75
CA ARG A 269 -1.43 -7.36 -23.48
C ARG A 269 -0.83 -8.10 -24.68
N GLU A 270 -1.63 -8.98 -25.29
CA GLU A 270 -1.25 -9.67 -26.53
C GLU A 270 -0.97 -8.69 -27.68
N TRP A 271 -1.79 -7.66 -27.83
CA TRP A 271 -1.59 -6.62 -28.84
C TRP A 271 -0.34 -5.78 -28.61
N LEU A 272 -0.05 -5.42 -27.33
CA LEU A 272 1.18 -4.71 -27.00
C LEU A 272 2.43 -5.57 -27.33
N ALA A 273 2.31 -6.88 -27.33
CA ALA A 273 3.38 -7.83 -27.68
C ALA A 273 4.73 -7.49 -27.04
N ALA A 274 4.69 -7.11 -25.77
CA ALA A 274 5.84 -6.59 -25.04
C ALA A 274 6.84 -7.70 -24.68
N PRO A 275 8.15 -7.48 -24.82
CA PRO A 275 9.14 -8.43 -24.34
C PRO A 275 9.12 -8.52 -22.81
N ASP A 276 9.38 -9.71 -22.28
CA ASP A 276 9.48 -9.95 -20.84
C ASP A 276 10.80 -9.43 -20.27
N PRO A 277 10.80 -8.40 -19.41
CA PRO A 277 12.00 -7.86 -18.80
C PRO A 277 12.51 -8.70 -17.62
N SER A 278 11.68 -9.60 -17.08
CA SER A 278 11.99 -10.35 -15.85
C SER A 278 13.13 -11.35 -16.03
N THR A 279 13.35 -11.83 -17.26
CA THR A 279 14.44 -12.80 -17.57
C THR A 279 15.81 -12.24 -17.25
N ASN A 280 16.10 -10.99 -17.65
CA ASN A 280 17.36 -10.30 -17.36
C ASN A 280 17.47 -9.96 -15.86
N TYR A 281 16.40 -9.49 -15.26
CA TYR A 281 16.31 -9.23 -13.83
C TYR A 281 16.66 -10.47 -13.01
N HIS A 282 16.03 -11.62 -13.27
CA HIS A 282 16.30 -12.85 -12.54
C HIS A 282 17.73 -13.38 -12.79
N LYS A 283 18.26 -13.22 -14.01
CA LYS A 283 19.64 -13.59 -14.33
C LYS A 283 20.62 -12.74 -13.51
N ALA A 284 20.44 -11.42 -13.52
CA ALA A 284 21.29 -10.49 -12.78
C ALA A 284 21.22 -10.74 -11.26
N ARG A 285 20.01 -10.97 -10.73
CA ARG A 285 19.80 -11.30 -9.32
C ARG A 285 20.49 -12.58 -8.89
N LYS A 286 20.53 -13.62 -9.75
CA LYS A 286 21.27 -14.87 -9.49
C LYS A 286 22.79 -14.67 -9.51
N GLN A 287 23.28 -13.70 -10.26
CA GLN A 287 24.71 -13.39 -10.34
C GLN A 287 25.17 -12.50 -9.17
N ARG A 288 24.24 -11.85 -8.48
CA ARG A 288 24.54 -10.98 -7.36
C ARG A 288 25.12 -11.79 -6.21
N GLN A 289 26.28 -11.36 -5.72
CA GLN A 289 26.85 -11.83 -4.48
C GLN A 289 26.12 -11.21 -3.29
N ALA A 290 25.91 -11.97 -2.21
CA ALA A 290 25.32 -11.45 -1.00
C ALA A 290 26.06 -10.20 -0.51
N ASP A 291 25.32 -9.22 -0.02
CA ASP A 291 25.81 -7.96 0.55
C ASP A 291 26.54 -7.00 -0.42
N THR A 292 26.68 -7.34 -1.72
CA THR A 292 27.19 -6.39 -2.72
C THR A 292 26.13 -5.41 -3.22
N GLY A 293 26.54 -4.19 -3.60
CA GLY A 293 25.67 -3.12 -4.11
C GLY A 293 24.87 -2.38 -3.04
N LEU A 294 24.97 -2.78 -1.76
CA LEU A 294 24.24 -2.14 -0.66
C LEU A 294 24.72 -0.71 -0.37
N TRP A 295 25.95 -0.39 -0.71
CA TRP A 295 26.49 0.96 -0.59
C TRP A 295 25.67 1.98 -1.36
N LEU A 296 25.21 1.62 -2.58
CA LEU A 296 24.41 2.50 -3.42
C LEU A 296 23.02 2.78 -2.79
N LEU A 297 22.41 1.79 -2.15
CA LEU A 297 21.12 1.96 -1.47
C LEU A 297 21.21 2.91 -0.25
N ARG A 298 22.43 3.12 0.28
CA ARG A 298 22.73 4.05 1.39
C ARG A 298 23.28 5.38 0.91
N ASP A 299 23.59 5.49 -0.39
CA ASP A 299 24.12 6.72 -1.00
C ASP A 299 23.07 7.84 -0.93
N GLU A 300 23.54 9.06 -0.65
CA GLU A 300 22.68 10.23 -0.52
C GLU A 300 21.96 10.56 -1.83
N LYS A 301 22.62 10.38 -2.99
CA LYS A 301 22.04 10.62 -4.32
C LYS A 301 20.91 9.65 -4.61
N PHE A 302 21.07 8.37 -4.26
CA PHE A 302 20.02 7.38 -4.38
C PHE A 302 18.85 7.68 -3.43
N THR A 303 19.13 8.10 -2.19
CA THR A 303 18.10 8.46 -1.22
C THR A 303 17.31 9.69 -1.69
N ARG A 304 17.97 10.72 -2.20
CA ARG A 304 17.34 11.88 -2.82
C ARG A 304 16.50 11.48 -4.03
N TRP A 305 17.05 10.66 -4.92
CA TRP A 305 16.33 10.17 -6.10
C TRP A 305 15.00 9.49 -5.72
N LYS A 306 14.92 8.75 -4.63
CA LYS A 306 13.67 8.12 -4.19
C LYS A 306 12.62 9.09 -3.66
N VAL A 307 13.02 10.26 -3.17
CA VAL A 307 12.15 11.17 -2.41
C VAL A 307 11.84 12.45 -3.17
N ASP A 308 12.82 12.96 -3.94
CA ASP A 308 12.68 14.23 -4.65
C ASP A 308 11.71 14.08 -5.83
N VAL A 309 10.90 15.11 -6.05
CA VAL A 309 9.91 15.14 -7.13
C VAL A 309 10.59 15.15 -8.51
N ALA A 310 10.01 14.47 -9.48
CA ALA A 310 10.49 14.41 -10.86
C ALA A 310 11.99 14.06 -10.96
N SER A 311 12.47 13.16 -10.10
CA SER A 311 13.89 12.88 -9.90
C SER A 311 14.48 12.00 -11.00
N ARG A 312 15.76 12.24 -11.32
CA ARG A 312 16.49 11.49 -12.34
C ARG A 312 17.87 11.12 -11.81
N LEU A 313 18.29 9.87 -12.05
CA LEU A 313 19.59 9.36 -11.62
C LEU A 313 20.22 8.57 -12.77
N TRP A 314 21.46 8.91 -13.12
CA TRP A 314 22.22 8.21 -14.14
C TRP A 314 23.44 7.52 -13.52
N LEU A 315 23.48 6.19 -13.63
CA LEU A 315 24.60 5.37 -13.20
C LEU A 315 25.42 4.96 -14.43
N TYR A 316 26.68 5.36 -14.49
CA TYR A 316 27.51 5.04 -15.65
C TYR A 316 28.84 4.39 -15.26
N GLY A 317 29.38 3.59 -16.16
CA GLY A 317 30.66 2.92 -15.93
C GLY A 317 31.07 2.02 -17.08
N ILE A 318 32.29 1.51 -16.98
CA ILE A 318 32.88 0.61 -17.96
C ILE A 318 32.12 -0.71 -18.13
N PRO A 319 32.32 -1.45 -19.22
CA PRO A 319 31.80 -2.81 -19.35
C PRO A 319 32.23 -3.68 -18.17
N GLY A 320 31.31 -4.53 -17.67
CA GLY A 320 31.60 -5.46 -16.58
C GLY A 320 31.72 -4.86 -15.18
N CYS A 321 31.45 -3.54 -14.99
CA CYS A 321 31.49 -2.91 -13.65
C CYS A 321 30.23 -3.20 -12.78
N GLY A 322 29.33 -4.07 -13.21
CA GLY A 322 28.20 -4.51 -12.41
C GLY A 322 26.92 -3.67 -12.53
N LYS A 323 26.76 -2.78 -13.55
CA LYS A 323 25.56 -1.95 -13.76
C LYS A 323 24.26 -2.74 -13.67
N THR A 324 24.15 -3.82 -14.42
CA THR A 324 22.97 -4.68 -14.47
C THR A 324 22.67 -5.38 -13.14
N VAL A 325 23.71 -5.76 -12.40
CA VAL A 325 23.55 -6.33 -11.05
C VAL A 325 23.05 -5.26 -10.08
N LEU A 326 23.59 -4.05 -10.14
CA LEU A 326 23.12 -2.90 -9.33
C LEU A 326 21.68 -2.52 -9.70
N SER A 327 21.33 -2.47 -10.99
CA SER A 327 19.94 -2.24 -11.43
C SER A 327 18.99 -3.28 -10.83
N SER A 328 19.37 -4.57 -10.86
CA SER A 328 18.54 -5.63 -10.27
C SER A 328 18.42 -5.50 -8.75
N THR A 329 19.47 -5.01 -8.07
CA THR A 329 19.45 -4.74 -6.62
C THR A 329 18.52 -3.59 -6.27
N ILE A 330 18.52 -2.53 -7.09
CA ILE A 330 17.62 -1.38 -6.96
C ILE A 330 16.16 -1.81 -7.18
N VAL A 331 15.89 -2.55 -8.26
CA VAL A 331 14.54 -3.06 -8.55
C VAL A 331 14.04 -3.95 -7.41
N ASP A 332 14.89 -4.89 -6.91
CA ASP A 332 14.54 -5.76 -5.77
C ASP A 332 14.21 -4.93 -4.52
N HIS A 333 15.04 -3.93 -4.20
CA HIS A 333 14.83 -3.03 -3.08
C HIS A 333 13.52 -2.23 -3.21
N LEU A 334 13.22 -1.68 -4.38
CA LEU A 334 11.99 -0.93 -4.63
C LEU A 334 10.75 -1.82 -4.53
N LEU A 335 10.78 -3.00 -5.16
CA LEU A 335 9.69 -3.97 -5.11
C LEU A 335 9.41 -4.45 -3.68
N GLN A 336 10.46 -4.65 -2.87
CA GLN A 336 10.29 -5.02 -1.45
C GLN A 336 9.81 -3.84 -0.61
N HIS A 337 10.39 -2.64 -0.82
CA HIS A 337 10.08 -1.47 -0.02
C HIS A 337 8.65 -0.96 -0.25
N TYR A 338 8.16 -1.03 -1.48
CA TYR A 338 6.84 -0.57 -1.88
C TYR A 338 5.87 -1.72 -2.19
N HIS A 339 6.20 -2.95 -1.78
CA HIS A 339 5.35 -4.12 -1.99
C HIS A 339 3.90 -3.90 -1.56
N ASP A 340 3.71 -3.12 -0.52
CA ASP A 340 2.43 -2.87 0.13
C ASP A 340 1.77 -1.55 -0.28
N ASP A 341 2.43 -0.76 -1.11
CA ASP A 341 1.90 0.52 -1.57
C ASP A 341 1.28 0.36 -2.97
N LEU A 342 -0.03 0.16 -2.99
CA LEU A 342 -0.80 0.00 -4.23
C LEU A 342 -0.86 1.29 -5.09
N GLY A 343 -0.45 2.42 -4.52
CA GLY A 343 -0.32 3.69 -5.25
C GLY A 343 1.04 3.85 -5.93
N THR A 344 2.01 2.99 -5.61
CA THR A 344 3.37 3.05 -6.16
C THR A 344 3.61 1.92 -7.15
N ALA A 345 4.10 2.26 -8.34
CA ALA A 345 4.52 1.29 -9.34
C ALA A 345 6.05 1.30 -9.53
N THR A 346 6.65 0.10 -9.58
CA THR A 346 8.04 -0.09 -9.98
C THR A 346 8.06 -0.84 -11.30
N VAL A 347 8.56 -0.20 -12.34
CA VAL A 347 8.65 -0.76 -13.69
C VAL A 347 10.10 -0.69 -14.19
N TYR A 348 10.51 -1.66 -14.96
CA TYR A 348 11.90 -1.75 -15.38
C TYR A 348 12.05 -2.36 -16.76
N PHE A 349 13.15 -2.04 -17.41
CA PHE A 349 13.53 -2.64 -18.69
C PHE A 349 15.04 -2.79 -18.76
N TYR A 350 15.48 -3.91 -19.33
CA TYR A 350 16.89 -4.23 -19.56
C TYR A 350 17.13 -4.32 -21.05
N PHE A 351 17.89 -3.39 -21.60
CA PHE A 351 18.39 -3.56 -22.96
C PHE A 351 19.40 -4.70 -22.99
N ASP A 352 19.41 -5.48 -24.07
CA ASP A 352 20.29 -6.66 -24.20
C ASP A 352 20.67 -6.85 -25.68
N PHE A 353 21.94 -6.69 -25.98
CA PHE A 353 22.46 -6.84 -27.36
C PHE A 353 22.30 -8.26 -27.92
N ASN A 354 22.03 -9.27 -27.08
CA ASN A 354 21.78 -10.65 -27.52
C ASN A 354 20.31 -10.91 -27.86
N ASP A 355 19.39 -9.99 -27.47
CA ASP A 355 17.97 -10.13 -27.70
C ASP A 355 17.45 -8.98 -28.56
N ALA A 356 17.11 -9.28 -29.82
CA ALA A 356 16.65 -8.25 -30.76
C ALA A 356 15.38 -7.50 -30.28
N GLN A 357 14.52 -8.13 -29.51
CA GLN A 357 13.32 -7.49 -28.95
C GLN A 357 13.67 -6.53 -27.80
N LYS A 358 14.82 -6.72 -27.18
CA LYS A 358 15.31 -5.87 -26.10
C LYS A 358 16.30 -4.80 -26.54
N GLN A 359 16.31 -4.47 -27.82
CA GLN A 359 17.15 -3.42 -28.42
C GLN A 359 16.29 -2.30 -29.02
N ASP A 360 14.99 -2.37 -28.88
CA ASP A 360 14.01 -1.53 -29.55
C ASP A 360 13.31 -0.61 -28.54
N THR A 361 13.25 0.69 -28.87
CA THR A 361 12.68 1.74 -28.01
C THR A 361 11.17 1.61 -27.87
N GLU A 362 10.47 1.25 -28.94
CA GLU A 362 9.01 1.08 -28.90
C GLU A 362 8.62 -0.13 -28.05
N LEU A 363 9.36 -1.25 -28.19
CA LEU A 363 9.14 -2.45 -27.37
C LEU A 363 9.46 -2.22 -25.89
N MET A 364 10.42 -1.36 -25.57
CA MET A 364 10.66 -0.90 -24.20
C MET A 364 9.40 -0.20 -23.63
N LEU A 365 8.84 0.79 -24.34
CA LEU A 365 7.63 1.49 -23.89
C LEU A 365 6.45 0.54 -23.70
N ARG A 366 6.25 -0.41 -24.60
CA ARG A 366 5.22 -1.43 -24.50
C ARG A 366 5.41 -2.31 -23.25
N SER A 367 6.65 -2.68 -22.94
CA SER A 367 6.99 -3.45 -21.73
C SER A 367 6.71 -2.66 -20.45
N LEU A 368 7.09 -1.38 -20.38
CA LEU A 368 6.80 -0.51 -19.26
C LEU A 368 5.28 -0.34 -19.08
N LEU A 369 4.54 -0.12 -20.17
CA LEU A 369 3.08 0.01 -20.12
C LEU A 369 2.41 -1.29 -19.64
N CYS A 370 2.85 -2.45 -20.10
CA CYS A 370 2.34 -3.74 -19.61
C CYS A 370 2.56 -3.93 -18.11
N GLN A 371 3.71 -3.50 -17.58
CA GLN A 371 4.00 -3.55 -16.14
C GLN A 371 3.11 -2.57 -15.35
N LEU A 372 2.91 -1.35 -15.86
CA LEU A 372 1.99 -0.37 -15.25
C LEU A 372 0.55 -0.89 -15.16
N LEU A 373 0.12 -1.77 -16.07
CA LEU A 373 -1.23 -2.35 -16.06
C LEU A 373 -1.41 -3.47 -15.03
N GLN A 374 -0.34 -4.03 -14.47
CA GLN A 374 -0.43 -5.14 -13.53
C GLN A 374 -1.16 -4.78 -12.22
N PRO A 375 -0.84 -3.66 -11.54
CA PRO A 375 -1.51 -3.29 -10.29
C PRO A 375 -2.89 -2.66 -10.50
N LEU A 376 -3.23 -2.22 -11.73
CA LEU A 376 -4.49 -1.52 -11.99
C LEU A 376 -5.68 -2.49 -12.01
N THR A 377 -6.77 -2.10 -11.38
CA THR A 377 -8.02 -2.88 -11.33
C THR A 377 -8.91 -2.67 -12.57
N THR A 378 -8.73 -1.53 -13.24
CA THR A 378 -9.49 -1.14 -14.44
C THR A 378 -8.53 -0.74 -15.55
N ILE A 379 -8.93 -0.96 -16.79
CA ILE A 379 -8.15 -0.53 -17.96
C ILE A 379 -8.26 1.01 -18.05
N PRO A 380 -7.13 1.73 -18.14
CA PRO A 380 -7.17 3.18 -18.38
C PRO A 380 -7.95 3.52 -19.64
N THR A 381 -8.84 4.52 -19.55
CA THR A 381 -9.68 4.91 -20.68
C THR A 381 -8.86 5.32 -21.92
N SER A 382 -7.70 5.94 -21.71
CA SER A 382 -6.78 6.30 -22.79
C SER A 382 -6.27 5.08 -23.55
N LEU A 383 -5.90 4.02 -22.83
CA LEU A 383 -5.43 2.77 -23.43
C LEU A 383 -6.55 2.02 -24.16
N GLU A 384 -7.74 1.99 -23.58
CA GLU A 384 -8.92 1.41 -24.23
C GLU A 384 -9.28 2.14 -25.52
N THR A 385 -9.18 3.47 -25.51
CA THR A 385 -9.39 4.33 -26.69
C THR A 385 -8.33 4.05 -27.75
N LEU A 386 -7.05 3.97 -27.35
CA LEU A 386 -5.96 3.66 -28.27
C LEU A 386 -6.13 2.28 -28.90
N PHE A 387 -6.42 1.25 -28.10
CA PHE A 387 -6.67 -0.09 -28.60
C PHE A 387 -7.82 -0.14 -29.59
N SER A 388 -8.92 0.57 -29.32
CA SER A 388 -10.09 0.65 -30.19
C SER A 388 -9.79 1.39 -31.48
N SER A 389 -9.03 2.50 -31.44
CA SER A 389 -8.60 3.26 -32.64
C SER A 389 -7.66 2.46 -33.54
N CYS A 390 -6.89 1.53 -32.95
CA CYS A 390 -6.05 0.59 -33.68
C CYS A 390 -6.84 -0.66 -34.16
N GLN A 391 -8.10 -0.49 -34.51
CA GLN A 391 -9.01 -1.55 -35.02
C GLN A 391 -9.09 -2.77 -34.06
N ASN A 392 -9.18 -2.50 -32.76
CA ASN A 392 -9.18 -3.52 -31.72
C ASN A 392 -7.96 -4.48 -31.81
N GLY A 393 -6.78 -3.89 -31.95
CA GLY A 393 -5.51 -4.61 -31.93
C GLY A 393 -5.05 -5.14 -33.29
N ARG A 394 -5.74 -4.84 -34.37
CA ARG A 394 -5.29 -5.25 -35.73
C ARG A 394 -4.16 -4.38 -36.29
N GLN A 395 -4.03 -3.17 -35.79
CA GLN A 395 -2.96 -2.26 -36.14
C GLN A 395 -2.11 -1.95 -34.91
N GLN A 396 -0.83 -1.71 -35.12
CA GLN A 396 0.08 -1.32 -34.05
C GLN A 396 -0.04 0.19 -33.81
N PRO A 397 0.11 0.67 -32.56
CA PRO A 397 0.08 2.08 -32.23
C PRO A 397 1.36 2.78 -32.70
N SER A 398 1.31 4.08 -32.93
CA SER A 398 2.53 4.85 -33.14
C SER A 398 3.29 5.07 -31.82
N LEU A 399 4.61 5.30 -31.90
CA LEU A 399 5.46 5.62 -30.75
C LEU A 399 4.90 6.83 -29.97
N GLN A 400 4.42 7.86 -30.67
CA GLN A 400 3.82 9.04 -30.05
C GLN A 400 2.55 8.70 -29.26
N ALA A 401 1.67 7.85 -29.79
CA ALA A 401 0.47 7.41 -29.10
C ALA A 401 0.79 6.56 -27.86
N LEU A 402 1.84 5.72 -27.93
CA LEU A 402 2.32 4.97 -26.76
C LEU A 402 2.86 5.89 -25.67
N LEU A 403 3.61 6.94 -26.03
CA LEU A 403 4.10 7.95 -25.09
C LEU A 403 2.95 8.66 -24.37
N GLU A 404 1.95 9.12 -25.12
CA GLU A 404 0.78 9.82 -24.55
C GLU A 404 0.00 8.93 -23.57
N VAL A 405 -0.25 7.67 -23.92
CA VAL A 405 -0.95 6.74 -23.04
C VAL A 405 -0.09 6.37 -21.82
N THR A 406 1.22 6.22 -21.99
CA THR A 406 2.14 5.96 -20.89
C THR A 406 2.16 7.12 -19.91
N GLN A 407 2.23 8.37 -20.40
CA GLN A 407 2.14 9.57 -19.57
C GLN A 407 0.87 9.60 -18.73
N GLN A 408 -0.28 9.41 -19.38
CA GLN A 408 -1.60 9.42 -18.71
C GLN A 408 -1.72 8.27 -17.71
N THR A 409 -1.14 7.11 -18.01
CA THR A 409 -1.15 5.98 -17.08
C THR A 409 -0.29 6.26 -15.84
N ILE A 410 0.90 6.86 -16.01
CA ILE A 410 1.77 7.27 -14.90
C ILE A 410 1.09 8.30 -13.99
N GLN A 411 0.34 9.24 -14.55
CA GLN A 411 -0.41 10.24 -13.78
C GLN A 411 -1.44 9.63 -12.81
N GLY A 412 -1.90 8.42 -13.08
CA GLY A 412 -2.84 7.70 -12.22
C GLY A 412 -2.21 7.10 -10.95
N PHE A 413 -0.88 7.10 -10.82
CA PHE A 413 -0.17 6.59 -9.66
C PHE A 413 0.27 7.70 -8.71
N ALA A 414 0.42 7.37 -7.42
CA ALA A 414 1.01 8.28 -6.45
C ALA A 414 2.52 8.44 -6.68
N GLN A 415 3.22 7.33 -7.02
CA GLN A 415 4.65 7.31 -7.35
C GLN A 415 4.93 6.23 -8.41
N VAL A 416 5.82 6.54 -9.35
CA VAL A 416 6.27 5.57 -10.37
C VAL A 416 7.80 5.60 -10.46
N TYR A 417 8.42 4.47 -10.18
CA TYR A 417 9.86 4.26 -10.34
C TYR A 417 10.12 3.50 -11.64
N VAL A 418 10.86 4.13 -12.55
CA VAL A 418 11.28 3.54 -13.84
C VAL A 418 12.77 3.28 -13.80
N VAL A 419 13.18 2.04 -14.01
CA VAL A 419 14.59 1.63 -14.06
C VAL A 419 14.90 1.10 -15.46
N LEU A 420 15.77 1.81 -16.19
CA LEU A 420 16.22 1.45 -17.53
C LEU A 420 17.70 1.05 -17.48
N ASP A 421 18.00 -0.22 -17.75
CA ASP A 421 19.36 -0.73 -17.71
C ASP A 421 19.96 -0.82 -19.11
N ALA A 422 21.26 -0.49 -19.20
CA ALA A 422 22.12 -0.65 -20.37
C ALA A 422 21.62 0.11 -21.63
N LEU A 423 21.34 1.42 -21.52
CA LEU A 423 20.89 2.25 -22.66
C LEU A 423 21.82 2.15 -23.88
N ASP A 424 23.12 1.92 -23.66
CA ASP A 424 24.14 1.74 -24.72
C ASP A 424 23.91 0.50 -25.57
N GLU A 425 23.07 -0.45 -25.14
CA GLU A 425 22.73 -1.67 -25.88
C GLU A 425 21.51 -1.52 -26.81
N CYS A 426 20.85 -0.35 -26.78
CA CYS A 426 19.77 -0.01 -27.70
C CYS A 426 20.32 0.22 -29.10
N LYS A 427 19.64 -0.33 -30.13
CA LYS A 427 19.99 -0.09 -31.54
C LYS A 427 19.61 1.30 -32.04
N GLN A 428 18.45 1.79 -31.59
CA GLN A 428 17.87 3.06 -32.04
C GLN A 428 18.17 4.15 -31.00
N ARG A 429 19.44 4.38 -30.68
CA ARG A 429 19.85 5.28 -29.60
C ARG A 429 19.32 6.70 -29.75
N LEU A 430 19.32 7.28 -30.96
CA LEU A 430 18.76 8.63 -31.16
C LEU A 430 17.30 8.68 -30.78
N GLU A 431 16.50 7.72 -31.26
CA GLU A 431 15.08 7.64 -30.93
C GLU A 431 14.88 7.40 -29.41
N LEU A 432 15.73 6.57 -28.78
CA LEU A 432 15.68 6.38 -27.33
C LEU A 432 15.98 7.68 -26.58
N MET A 433 16.98 8.45 -27.00
CA MET A 433 17.31 9.74 -26.37
C MET A 433 16.17 10.74 -26.53
N ASP A 434 15.53 10.80 -27.72
CA ASP A 434 14.35 11.66 -27.97
C ASP A 434 13.16 11.25 -27.09
N VAL A 435 12.93 9.95 -26.89
CA VAL A 435 11.90 9.43 -25.99
C VAL A 435 12.20 9.81 -24.55
N LEU A 436 13.44 9.65 -24.09
CA LEU A 436 13.84 10.01 -22.72
C LEU A 436 13.74 11.52 -22.48
N ALA A 437 14.12 12.35 -23.44
CA ALA A 437 13.93 13.80 -23.39
C ALA A 437 12.45 14.18 -23.32
N THR A 438 11.59 13.50 -24.09
CA THR A 438 10.13 13.69 -24.03
C THR A 438 9.58 13.32 -22.65
N VAL A 439 9.97 12.14 -22.11
CA VAL A 439 9.58 11.69 -20.76
C VAL A 439 10.06 12.67 -19.69
N ALA A 440 11.27 13.17 -19.82
CA ALA A 440 11.80 14.20 -18.94
C ALA A 440 11.01 15.53 -19.03
N GLY A 441 10.54 15.88 -20.22
CA GLY A 441 9.74 17.06 -20.49
C GLY A 441 8.33 17.02 -19.91
N TRP A 442 7.80 15.85 -19.51
CA TRP A 442 6.48 15.75 -18.89
C TRP A 442 6.38 16.42 -17.51
N GLN A 443 7.51 16.64 -16.84
CA GLN A 443 7.59 17.27 -15.50
C GLN A 443 6.65 16.64 -14.48
N LEU A 444 6.41 15.33 -14.58
CA LEU A 444 5.57 14.58 -13.64
C LEU A 444 6.27 14.48 -12.29
N GLN A 445 5.68 15.07 -11.26
CA GLN A 445 6.24 15.10 -9.90
C GLN A 445 6.36 13.71 -9.27
N ASN A 446 5.55 12.77 -9.72
CA ASN A 446 5.48 11.39 -9.23
C ASN A 446 6.35 10.41 -10.03
N LEU A 447 7.17 10.88 -10.99
CA LEU A 447 8.01 10.04 -11.84
C LEU A 447 9.47 10.12 -11.41
N HIS A 448 10.05 8.96 -11.08
CA HIS A 448 11.45 8.79 -10.72
C HIS A 448 12.12 7.91 -11.78
N LEU A 449 13.08 8.48 -12.51
CA LEU A 449 13.74 7.79 -13.61
C LEU A 449 15.19 7.47 -13.23
N LEU A 450 15.55 6.18 -13.25
CA LEU A 450 16.93 5.71 -13.09
C LEU A 450 17.39 5.04 -14.38
N MET A 451 18.56 5.43 -14.83
CA MET A 451 19.15 4.94 -16.08
C MET A 451 20.55 4.42 -15.83
N THR A 452 20.95 3.37 -16.54
CA THR A 452 22.34 2.92 -16.57
C THR A 452 22.87 2.84 -17.99
N SER A 453 24.14 3.14 -18.18
CA SER A 453 24.81 3.00 -19.48
C SER A 453 26.34 2.99 -19.35
N ARG A 454 27.02 2.72 -20.46
CA ARG A 454 28.41 3.16 -20.62
C ARG A 454 28.43 4.68 -20.78
N LYS A 455 29.58 5.28 -20.45
CA LYS A 455 29.79 6.71 -20.69
C LYS A 455 30.21 6.89 -22.17
N GLU A 456 29.21 6.94 -23.05
CA GLU A 456 29.39 7.21 -24.48
C GLU A 456 28.95 8.66 -24.77
N ARG A 457 29.62 9.34 -25.68
CA ARG A 457 29.44 10.79 -25.93
C ARG A 457 28.01 11.16 -26.34
N ASP A 458 27.38 10.33 -27.16
CA ASP A 458 25.99 10.53 -27.62
C ASP A 458 25.00 10.44 -26.47
N ILE A 459 25.18 9.48 -25.56
CA ILE A 459 24.34 9.33 -24.36
C ILE A 459 24.60 10.48 -23.38
N GLU A 460 25.89 10.76 -23.10
CA GLU A 460 26.27 11.82 -22.16
C GLU A 460 25.69 13.17 -22.60
N SER A 461 25.91 13.58 -23.85
CA SER A 461 25.41 14.87 -24.35
C SER A 461 23.88 14.97 -24.33
N SER A 462 23.16 13.86 -24.56
CA SER A 462 21.68 13.88 -24.52
C SER A 462 21.15 13.92 -23.09
N LEU A 463 21.82 13.25 -22.13
CA LEU A 463 21.40 13.23 -20.74
C LEU A 463 21.73 14.54 -19.99
N GLU A 464 22.79 15.27 -20.39
CA GLU A 464 23.16 16.57 -19.80
C GLU A 464 22.03 17.61 -19.84
N ASP A 465 21.12 17.51 -20.82
CA ASP A 465 20.01 18.45 -20.96
C ASP A 465 18.95 18.31 -19.84
N TYR A 466 18.87 17.16 -19.16
CA TYR A 466 17.81 16.88 -18.18
C TYR A 466 18.23 16.05 -16.96
N VAL A 467 19.47 15.61 -16.87
CA VAL A 467 20.06 14.98 -15.68
C VAL A 467 21.10 15.93 -15.09
N ASP A 468 20.85 16.39 -13.88
CA ASP A 468 21.82 17.23 -13.16
C ASP A 468 23.15 16.47 -13.00
N PRO A 469 24.31 17.08 -13.26
CA PRO A 469 25.61 16.46 -13.04
C PRO A 469 25.80 15.88 -11.64
N GLU A 470 25.17 16.47 -10.63
CA GLU A 470 25.16 15.92 -9.26
C GLU A 470 24.46 14.58 -9.16
N ASN A 471 23.50 14.29 -10.06
CA ASN A 471 22.74 13.04 -10.13
C ASN A 471 23.33 12.03 -11.12
N ALA A 472 24.54 12.28 -11.61
CA ALA A 472 25.34 11.34 -12.37
C ALA A 472 26.35 10.65 -11.43
N VAL A 473 26.31 9.32 -11.37
CA VAL A 473 27.17 8.50 -10.49
C VAL A 473 28.08 7.62 -11.34
N CYS A 474 29.39 7.82 -11.18
CA CYS A 474 30.41 6.96 -11.79
C CYS A 474 30.60 5.70 -10.95
N LEU A 475 30.40 4.53 -11.55
CA LEU A 475 30.57 3.23 -10.90
C LEU A 475 32.04 2.74 -10.88
N GLN A 476 33.00 3.63 -11.05
CA GLN A 476 34.44 3.36 -10.93
C GLN A 476 34.99 4.00 -9.65
N SER A 477 34.40 3.64 -8.51
CA SER A 477 34.75 4.21 -7.20
C SER A 477 35.28 3.11 -6.26
N GLY A 478 35.98 3.51 -5.21
CA GLY A 478 36.47 2.56 -4.18
C GLY A 478 35.38 1.70 -3.53
N ALA A 479 34.10 2.12 -3.61
CA ALA A 479 32.98 1.31 -3.14
C ALA A 479 32.73 0.09 -4.04
N VAL A 480 32.89 0.23 -5.36
CA VAL A 480 32.82 -0.88 -6.31
C VAL A 480 34.02 -1.81 -6.14
N ASP A 481 35.21 -1.27 -5.88
CA ASP A 481 36.40 -2.07 -5.60
C ASP A 481 36.20 -2.95 -4.34
N GLY A 482 35.53 -2.42 -3.31
CA GLY A 482 35.17 -3.18 -2.11
C GLY A 482 34.22 -4.35 -2.42
N ASP A 483 33.20 -4.13 -3.24
CA ASP A 483 32.28 -5.17 -3.69
C ASP A 483 33.00 -6.24 -4.57
N ILE A 484 33.90 -5.81 -5.45
CA ILE A 484 34.73 -6.73 -6.27
C ILE A 484 35.62 -7.58 -5.35
N GLN A 485 36.25 -6.97 -4.35
CA GLN A 485 37.08 -7.68 -3.39
C GLN A 485 36.28 -8.75 -2.63
N GLN A 486 35.10 -8.38 -2.14
CA GLN A 486 34.21 -9.32 -1.46
C GLN A 486 33.81 -10.48 -2.38
N TYR A 487 33.46 -10.19 -3.63
CA TYR A 487 33.14 -11.20 -4.64
C TYR A 487 34.32 -12.16 -4.87
N VAL A 488 35.53 -11.63 -5.05
CA VAL A 488 36.76 -12.42 -5.26
C VAL A 488 37.03 -13.31 -4.05
N GLN A 489 36.97 -12.79 -2.84
CA GLN A 489 37.23 -13.56 -1.61
C GLN A 489 36.25 -14.71 -1.44
N GLU A 490 34.97 -14.50 -1.72
CA GLU A 490 33.98 -15.55 -1.60
C GLU A 490 34.09 -16.59 -2.72
N ARG A 491 34.41 -16.17 -3.94
CA ARG A 491 34.71 -17.12 -5.04
C ARG A 491 35.92 -17.97 -4.72
N LEU A 492 37.00 -17.41 -4.18
CA LEU A 492 38.19 -18.15 -3.74
C LEU A 492 37.87 -19.15 -2.63
N SER A 493 36.85 -18.91 -1.82
CA SER A 493 36.43 -19.79 -0.72
C SER A 493 35.39 -20.85 -1.14
N SER A 494 34.56 -20.57 -2.15
CA SER A 494 33.43 -21.42 -2.55
C SER A 494 33.68 -22.28 -3.81
N ASP A 495 34.57 -21.85 -4.70
CA ASP A 495 34.84 -22.59 -5.96
C ASP A 495 35.71 -23.82 -5.69
N LYS A 496 35.14 -25.00 -5.98
CA LYS A 496 35.81 -26.30 -5.78
C LYS A 496 37.16 -26.41 -6.50
N SER A 497 37.38 -25.68 -7.58
CA SER A 497 38.63 -25.67 -8.31
C SER A 497 39.73 -24.83 -7.65
N LEU A 498 39.33 -23.87 -6.80
CA LEU A 498 40.19 -22.93 -6.10
C LEU A 498 40.42 -23.28 -4.63
N ILE A 499 39.57 -24.11 -4.02
CA ILE A 499 39.70 -24.61 -2.63
C ILE A 499 41.09 -25.23 -2.36
N LYS A 500 41.75 -25.80 -3.38
CA LYS A 500 43.11 -26.33 -3.22
C LYS A 500 44.14 -25.33 -2.70
N TRP A 501 43.87 -24.01 -2.89
CA TRP A 501 44.70 -22.91 -2.43
C TRP A 501 44.25 -22.31 -1.09
N GLU A 502 43.19 -22.81 -0.49
CA GLU A 502 42.61 -22.31 0.80
C GLU A 502 43.61 -22.46 1.96
N LYS A 503 44.50 -23.43 1.89
CA LYS A 503 45.47 -23.73 2.94
C LYS A 503 46.73 -22.86 2.91
N ASP A 504 46.97 -22.10 1.84
CA ASP A 504 48.13 -21.23 1.69
C ASP A 504 47.67 -19.76 1.61
N ALA A 505 47.73 -19.08 2.76
CA ALA A 505 47.27 -17.71 2.91
C ALA A 505 48.10 -16.73 2.02
N ALA A 506 49.38 -17.02 1.77
CA ALA A 506 50.24 -16.16 0.97
C ALA A 506 49.87 -16.24 -0.52
N ILE A 507 49.66 -17.43 -1.03
CA ILE A 507 49.20 -17.64 -2.41
C ILE A 507 47.81 -17.05 -2.63
N ARG A 508 46.90 -17.24 -1.65
CA ARG A 508 45.56 -16.66 -1.72
C ARG A 508 45.60 -15.14 -1.79
N GLN A 509 46.44 -14.50 -1.01
CA GLN A 509 46.60 -13.03 -0.99
C GLN A 509 47.21 -12.53 -2.31
N GLU A 510 48.15 -13.27 -2.88
CA GLU A 510 48.75 -12.95 -4.20
C GLU A 510 47.72 -13.10 -5.33
N ILE A 511 46.90 -14.15 -5.33
CA ILE A 511 45.80 -14.34 -6.28
C ILE A 511 44.78 -13.19 -6.14
N GLU A 512 44.36 -12.87 -4.91
CA GLU A 512 43.43 -11.77 -4.67
C GLU A 512 43.99 -10.45 -5.20
N ALA A 513 45.24 -10.11 -4.86
CA ALA A 513 45.88 -8.90 -5.31
C ALA A 513 46.02 -8.83 -6.85
N SER A 514 46.36 -9.95 -7.47
CA SER A 514 46.47 -10.05 -8.93
C SER A 514 45.14 -9.90 -9.65
N LEU A 515 44.07 -10.52 -9.11
CA LEU A 515 42.70 -10.36 -9.62
C LEU A 515 42.17 -8.94 -9.43
N MET A 516 42.42 -8.31 -8.29
CA MET A 516 42.04 -6.92 -8.02
C MET A 516 42.78 -5.95 -8.95
N HIS A 517 44.07 -6.13 -9.14
CA HIS A 517 44.87 -5.30 -10.05
C HIS A 517 44.44 -5.48 -11.51
N GLY A 518 44.09 -6.71 -11.92
CA GLY A 518 43.59 -7.01 -13.27
C GLY A 518 42.15 -6.53 -13.50
N ALA A 519 41.32 -6.49 -12.47
CA ALA A 519 39.91 -6.14 -12.57
C ALA A 519 39.68 -4.68 -12.94
N ARG A 520 40.49 -3.73 -12.43
CA ARG A 520 40.34 -2.28 -12.70
C ARG A 520 38.89 -1.79 -12.71
N GLY A 521 38.08 -2.25 -11.76
CA GLY A 521 36.63 -1.96 -11.68
C GLY A 521 35.74 -2.88 -12.53
N MET A 522 36.21 -4.03 -13.03
CA MET A 522 35.41 -4.99 -13.79
C MET A 522 35.23 -6.33 -13.06
N TYR A 523 34.00 -6.71 -12.75
CA TYR A 523 33.65 -8.03 -12.17
C TYR A 523 33.96 -9.20 -13.13
N GLU A 524 33.82 -9.00 -14.46
CA GLU A 524 34.04 -10.05 -15.46
C GLU A 524 35.49 -10.52 -15.50
N CYS A 525 36.45 -9.61 -15.32
CA CYS A 525 37.87 -9.99 -15.24
C CYS A 525 38.17 -10.80 -13.98
N SER A 526 37.49 -10.54 -12.86
CA SER A 526 37.66 -11.30 -11.64
C SER A 526 36.93 -12.65 -11.65
N SER A 527 35.95 -12.85 -12.56
CA SER A 527 35.20 -14.10 -12.69
C SER A 527 35.88 -15.17 -13.58
N ALA A 528 36.98 -14.83 -14.24
CA ALA A 528 37.72 -15.71 -15.18
C ALA A 528 39.09 -16.20 -14.64
N PRO A 529 39.17 -16.82 -13.45
CA PRO A 529 40.46 -17.25 -12.88
C PRO A 529 41.15 -18.34 -13.68
N ARG A 530 40.44 -19.05 -14.59
CA ARG A 530 41.00 -20.14 -15.40
C ARG A 530 41.93 -19.70 -16.53
N ARG A 531 41.85 -18.42 -16.95
CA ARG A 531 42.72 -17.91 -18.06
C ARG A 531 43.95 -17.13 -17.60
N MET A 532 44.02 -16.80 -16.31
CA MET A 532 45.16 -16.07 -15.74
C MET A 532 46.14 -16.96 -14.96
N LEU A 533 45.79 -18.23 -14.69
CA LEU A 533 46.60 -19.18 -13.92
C LEU A 533 47.30 -20.25 -14.78
N ASP A 534 47.12 -20.22 -16.12
CA ASP A 534 47.93 -20.93 -17.14
C ASP A 534 49.00 -19.99 -17.70
#